data_ec202d652ab561c8f6157328ca0c8f0a
#
_entry.id   ec202d652ab561c8f6157328ca0c8f0a
#
_cell.length_a   1.000
_cell.length_b   1.000
_cell.length_c   1.000
_cell.angle_alpha   90.00
_cell.angle_beta   90.00
_cell.angle_gamma   90.00
#
_symmetry.space_group_name_H-M   'P 1'
#
loop_
_entity.id
_entity.type
_entity.pdbx_description
1 polymer ?
#
loop_
_entity_poly.entity_id
_entity_poly.type
_entity_poly.pdbx_seq_one_letter_code
_entity_poly.pdbx_strand_id
1 'polypeptide(L)'
;MVWEGWHREVSPYPDPRPQGAGYISGNTRYDEPPGFNWEIDYPYFDEAIWPGLAQRVPAFEALKMTSAWAGHYDQNSFDNNAILGPWTGGLENFHIALGFSGHGLMQAPAVGRGLSELLLHGRYQTLDLSRLGYQRILDGLPLQDEVPKA
;
A
#
# COMPACT_ATOMS: atom_id res chain seq x y z
N MET A 1 0.37 -10.98 8.22
CA MET A 1 0.33 -9.77 9.06
C MET A 1 -0.35 -8.69 8.24
N VAL A 2 -1.34 -8.02 8.78
CA VAL A 2 -2.20 -7.10 8.03
C VAL A 2 -2.08 -5.72 8.66
N TRP A 3 -1.93 -4.69 7.83
CA TRP A 3 -1.81 -3.29 8.26
C TRP A 3 -3.03 -2.49 7.85
N GLU A 4 -3.40 -1.52 8.65
CA GLU A 4 -4.47 -0.59 8.36
C GLU A 4 -3.93 0.65 7.64
N GLY A 5 -4.48 0.94 6.48
CA GLY A 5 -4.27 2.19 5.77
C GLY A 5 -5.51 3.08 5.88
N TRP A 6 -5.31 4.35 6.16
CA TRP A 6 -6.38 5.33 6.21
C TRP A 6 -6.51 6.04 4.87
N HIS A 7 -7.67 5.92 4.27
CA HIS A 7 -8.05 6.76 3.15
C HIS A 7 -9.20 7.66 3.57
N ARG A 8 -9.07 8.94 3.35
CA ARG A 8 -10.13 9.91 3.65
C ARG A 8 -10.44 10.74 2.42
N GLU A 9 -11.70 10.79 2.09
CA GLU A 9 -12.20 11.76 1.15
C GLU A 9 -12.50 13.07 1.90
N VAL A 10 -11.84 14.16 1.51
CA VAL A 10 -12.00 15.47 2.11
C VAL A 10 -12.48 16.42 1.03
N SER A 11 -13.68 16.94 1.17
CA SER A 11 -14.21 17.95 0.26
C SER A 11 -13.93 19.36 0.81
N PRO A 12 -13.32 20.24 0.02
CA PRO A 12 -13.10 21.63 0.42
C PRO A 12 -14.36 22.50 0.33
N TYR A 13 -15.48 21.94 -0.18
CA TYR A 13 -16.71 22.69 -0.38
C TYR A 13 -17.79 22.26 0.62
N PRO A 14 -18.53 23.23 1.21
CA PRO A 14 -19.62 22.93 2.14
C PRO A 14 -20.89 22.40 1.45
N ASP A 15 -20.89 22.26 0.13
CA ASP A 15 -22.07 21.88 -0.66
C ASP A 15 -22.04 20.37 -0.97
N PRO A 16 -23.03 19.60 -0.52
CA PRO A 16 -23.12 18.16 -0.79
C PRO A 16 -23.54 17.82 -2.23
N ARG A 17 -23.61 18.79 -3.12
CA ARG A 17 -23.94 18.51 -4.51
C ARG A 17 -22.77 17.86 -5.26
N PRO A 18 -23.03 16.90 -6.19
CA PRO A 18 -22.01 16.04 -6.79
C PRO A 18 -21.04 16.73 -7.76
N GLN A 19 -20.89 18.05 -7.67
CA GLN A 19 -19.99 18.84 -8.51
C GLN A 19 -18.83 19.49 -7.73
N GLY A 20 -18.71 19.23 -6.44
CA GLY A 20 -17.60 19.72 -5.64
C GLY A 20 -16.34 18.87 -5.87
N ALA A 21 -15.19 19.50 -6.12
CA ALA A 21 -13.92 18.82 -6.11
C ALA A 21 -13.62 18.36 -4.66
N GLY A 22 -13.46 17.07 -4.46
CA GLY A 22 -13.00 16.48 -3.21
C GLY A 22 -11.52 16.14 -3.28
N TYR A 23 -10.91 15.96 -2.11
CA TYR A 23 -9.55 15.45 -1.97
C TYR A 23 -9.60 14.13 -1.21
N ILE A 24 -8.80 13.17 -1.64
CA ILE A 24 -8.54 11.94 -0.91
C ILE A 24 -7.18 12.09 -0.27
N SER A 25 -7.10 11.88 1.03
CA SER A 25 -5.83 11.81 1.74
C SER A 25 -5.83 10.63 2.70
N GLY A 26 -4.65 10.09 2.96
CA GLY A 26 -4.49 8.99 3.88
C GLY A 26 -3.12 8.99 4.51
N ASN A 27 -3.01 8.31 5.62
CA ASN A 27 -1.75 8.03 6.28
C ASN A 27 -1.85 6.67 6.99
N THR A 28 -0.70 6.05 7.22
CA THR A 28 -0.61 4.77 7.93
C THR A 28 -0.04 5.02 9.32
N ARG A 29 -0.66 4.43 10.34
CA ARG A 29 -0.05 4.34 11.67
C ARG A 29 0.84 3.11 11.73
N TYR A 30 2.12 3.32 11.97
CA TYR A 30 3.11 2.23 12.06
C TYR A 30 3.20 1.62 13.46
N ASP A 31 2.60 2.26 14.45
CA ASP A 31 2.58 1.84 15.85
C ASP A 31 1.34 1.00 16.22
N GLU A 32 0.46 0.75 15.28
CA GLU A 32 -0.70 -0.12 15.50
C GLU A 32 -0.31 -1.59 15.56
N PRO A 33 -0.91 -2.37 16.48
CA PRO A 33 -0.66 -3.79 16.55
C PRO A 33 -1.22 -4.50 15.30
N PRO A 34 -0.55 -5.56 14.82
CA PRO A 34 -1.08 -6.37 13.73
C PRO A 34 -2.45 -6.96 14.08
N GLY A 35 -3.39 -6.90 13.13
CA GLY A 35 -4.73 -7.42 13.37
C GLY A 35 -5.72 -7.03 12.28
N PHE A 36 -6.99 -7.29 12.55
CA PHE A 36 -8.12 -6.92 11.71
C PHE A 36 -9.00 -5.93 12.48
N ASN A 37 -8.55 -4.69 12.58
CA ASN A 37 -9.31 -3.60 13.16
C ASN A 37 -9.85 -2.70 12.05
N TRP A 38 -11.16 -2.55 11.95
CA TRP A 38 -11.85 -1.68 10.98
C TRP A 38 -12.34 -0.38 11.60
N GLU A 39 -12.02 -0.15 12.86
CA GLU A 39 -12.41 1.09 13.54
C GLU A 39 -11.64 2.28 12.97
N ILE A 40 -12.33 3.40 12.84
CA ILE A 40 -11.74 4.62 12.32
C ILE A 40 -11.25 5.48 13.48
N ASP A 41 -9.93 5.68 13.54
CA ASP A 41 -9.33 6.63 14.49
C ASP A 41 -9.53 8.07 14.01
N TYR A 42 -10.69 8.64 14.34
CA TYR A 42 -11.00 10.03 13.99
C TYR A 42 -10.03 11.05 14.61
N PRO A 43 -9.60 10.91 15.88
CA PRO A 43 -8.59 11.79 16.47
C PRO A 43 -7.30 11.88 15.66
N TYR A 44 -6.83 10.78 15.07
CA TYR A 44 -5.62 10.77 14.28
C TYR A 44 -5.67 11.70 13.05
N PHE A 45 -6.87 11.94 12.52
CA PHE A 45 -7.01 12.95 11.46
C PHE A 45 -6.68 14.33 11.96
N ASP A 46 -7.26 14.73 13.08
CA ASP A 46 -7.12 16.06 13.61
C ASP A 46 -5.71 16.31 14.16
N GLU A 47 -5.08 15.28 14.70
CA GLU A 47 -3.76 15.37 15.33
C GLU A 47 -2.59 15.27 14.31
N ALA A 48 -2.74 14.50 13.25
CA ALA A 48 -1.63 14.19 12.35
C ALA A 48 -1.91 14.52 10.88
N ILE A 49 -3.06 14.09 10.34
CA ILE A 49 -3.29 14.20 8.89
C ILE A 49 -3.63 15.64 8.49
N TRP A 50 -4.62 16.22 9.14
CA TRP A 50 -5.08 17.58 8.81
C TRP A 50 -4.00 18.65 9.01
N PRO A 51 -3.23 18.69 10.11
CA PRO A 51 -2.15 19.67 10.26
C PRO A 51 -1.08 19.55 9.18
N GLY A 52 -0.70 18.32 8.81
CA GLY A 52 0.25 18.08 7.73
C GLY A 52 -0.24 18.56 6.36
N LEU A 53 -1.53 18.43 6.09
CA LEU A 53 -2.15 18.94 4.87
C LEU A 53 -2.20 20.48 4.87
N ALA A 54 -2.65 21.09 5.96
CA ALA A 54 -2.76 22.54 6.10
C ALA A 54 -1.39 23.23 6.03
N GLN A 55 -0.34 22.62 6.59
CA GLN A 55 1.02 23.13 6.49
C GLN A 55 1.51 23.21 5.04
N ARG A 56 1.17 22.24 4.21
CA ARG A 56 1.59 22.18 2.80
C ARG A 56 0.75 23.06 1.90
N VAL A 57 -0.55 23.14 2.18
CA VAL A 57 -1.52 23.92 1.41
C VAL A 57 -2.38 24.71 2.40
N PRO A 58 -2.07 25.99 2.69
CA PRO A 58 -2.78 26.77 3.72
C PRO A 58 -4.29 26.82 3.54
N ALA A 59 -4.80 26.79 2.31
CA ALA A 59 -6.24 26.73 2.04
C ALA A 59 -6.93 25.47 2.61
N PHE A 60 -6.16 24.43 2.93
CA PHE A 60 -6.69 23.19 3.52
C PHE A 60 -6.99 23.32 5.02
N GLU A 61 -6.65 24.42 5.64
CA GLU A 61 -7.13 24.74 7.00
C GLU A 61 -8.66 24.72 7.12
N ALA A 62 -9.35 25.07 6.02
CA ALA A 62 -10.80 25.08 5.96
C ALA A 62 -11.44 23.73 5.59
N LEU A 63 -10.64 22.68 5.35
CA LEU A 63 -11.18 21.39 4.97
C LEU A 63 -12.02 20.76 6.07
N LYS A 64 -13.10 20.08 5.63
CA LYS A 64 -13.93 19.26 6.48
C LYS A 64 -13.90 17.83 5.97
N MET A 65 -13.68 16.90 6.87
CA MET A 65 -13.83 15.49 6.57
C MET A 65 -15.31 15.17 6.32
N THR A 66 -15.62 14.58 5.18
CA THR A 66 -16.98 14.18 4.79
C THR A 66 -17.20 12.68 4.96
N SER A 67 -16.16 11.89 4.72
CA SER A 67 -16.18 10.44 4.89
C SER A 67 -14.79 9.93 5.23
N ALA A 68 -14.73 8.74 5.81
CA ALA A 68 -13.48 8.04 6.10
C ALA A 68 -13.71 6.54 6.00
N TRP A 69 -12.66 5.81 5.67
CA TRP A 69 -12.63 4.35 5.71
C TRP A 69 -11.25 3.85 6.11
N ALA A 70 -11.20 2.65 6.66
CA ALA A 70 -9.97 1.95 6.96
C ALA A 70 -9.74 0.85 5.92
N GLY A 71 -8.48 0.56 5.65
CA GLY A 71 -8.05 -0.54 4.80
C GLY A 71 -6.86 -1.25 5.40
N HIS A 72 -6.71 -2.54 5.10
CA HIS A 72 -5.59 -3.32 5.58
C HIS A 72 -4.51 -3.45 4.50
N TYR A 73 -3.25 -3.42 4.94
CA TYR A 73 -2.12 -3.80 4.12
C TYR A 73 -1.71 -5.25 4.39
N ASP A 74 -1.31 -5.95 3.35
CA ASP A 74 -0.65 -7.24 3.45
C ASP A 74 0.86 -7.02 3.72
N GLN A 75 1.19 -6.71 4.97
CA GLN A 75 2.55 -6.36 5.36
C GLN A 75 3.49 -7.56 5.26
N ASN A 76 4.55 -7.43 4.46
CA ASN A 76 5.68 -8.34 4.51
C ASN A 76 6.67 -7.89 5.60
N SER A 77 6.65 -8.58 6.73
CA SER A 77 7.49 -8.23 7.88
C SER A 77 8.98 -8.57 7.71
N PHE A 78 9.36 -9.27 6.64
CA PHE A 78 10.74 -9.62 6.37
C PHE A 78 11.54 -8.42 5.83
N ASP A 79 11.02 -7.76 4.80
CA ASP A 79 11.73 -6.66 4.14
C ASP A 79 10.81 -5.58 3.55
N ASN A 80 9.52 -5.59 3.85
CA ASN A 80 8.50 -4.67 3.34
C ASN A 80 8.36 -4.63 1.81
N ASN A 81 8.92 -5.60 1.10
CA ASN A 81 8.83 -5.70 -0.35
C ASN A 81 7.93 -6.85 -0.78
N ALA A 82 7.25 -6.67 -1.90
CA ALA A 82 6.37 -7.68 -2.47
C ALA A 82 7.09 -9.01 -2.71
N ILE A 83 6.36 -10.11 -2.59
CA ILE A 83 6.82 -11.45 -2.90
C ILE A 83 6.12 -11.91 -4.17
N LEU A 84 6.87 -12.13 -5.24
CA LEU A 84 6.33 -12.37 -6.57
C LEU A 84 6.92 -13.62 -7.22
N GLY A 85 6.12 -14.29 -8.03
CA GLY A 85 6.59 -15.34 -8.94
C GLY A 85 6.22 -16.75 -8.51
N PRO A 86 6.92 -17.77 -9.03
CA PRO A 86 6.61 -19.15 -8.75
C PRO A 86 6.86 -19.50 -7.29
N TRP A 87 5.96 -20.30 -6.74
CA TRP A 87 6.12 -20.86 -5.40
C TRP A 87 7.20 -21.94 -5.38
N THR A 88 8.05 -21.92 -4.37
CA THR A 88 9.16 -22.87 -4.22
C THR A 88 8.84 -24.09 -3.33
N GLY A 89 7.63 -24.17 -2.82
CA GLY A 89 7.18 -25.19 -1.86
C GLY A 89 6.57 -26.45 -2.48
N GLY A 90 6.96 -26.83 -3.72
CA GLY A 90 6.57 -28.09 -4.36
C GLY A 90 5.24 -28.06 -5.14
N LEU A 91 4.67 -26.89 -5.40
CA LEU A 91 3.53 -26.70 -6.29
C LEU A 91 4.00 -26.09 -7.61
N GLU A 92 3.99 -26.88 -8.68
CA GLU A 92 4.55 -26.46 -9.98
C GLU A 92 3.76 -25.34 -10.68
N ASN A 93 2.44 -25.29 -10.48
CA ASN A 93 1.57 -24.32 -11.16
C ASN A 93 1.04 -23.23 -10.22
N PHE A 94 1.76 -22.93 -9.15
CA PHE A 94 1.36 -21.95 -8.16
C PHE A 94 2.28 -20.74 -8.22
N HIS A 95 1.71 -19.58 -8.52
CA HIS A 95 2.39 -18.30 -8.53
C HIS A 95 1.80 -17.40 -7.46
N ILE A 96 2.64 -16.65 -6.81
CA ILE A 96 2.28 -15.74 -5.73
C ILE A 96 2.52 -14.29 -6.11
N ALA A 97 1.67 -13.41 -5.58
CA ALA A 97 1.84 -11.97 -5.58
C ALA A 97 1.21 -11.46 -4.28
N LEU A 98 2.03 -11.19 -3.28
CA LEU A 98 1.57 -10.82 -1.93
C LEU A 98 2.62 -9.98 -1.21
N GLY A 99 2.27 -9.46 -0.02
CA GLY A 99 3.20 -8.74 0.83
C GLY A 99 3.59 -7.37 0.29
N PHE A 100 2.69 -6.68 -0.38
CA PHE A 100 2.97 -5.38 -1.01
C PHE A 100 3.20 -4.23 -0.03
N SER A 101 2.91 -4.42 1.23
CA SER A 101 3.20 -3.46 2.31
C SER A 101 2.75 -2.03 2.01
N GLY A 102 1.55 -1.90 1.40
CA GLY A 102 0.94 -0.61 1.04
C GLY A 102 1.28 -0.10 -0.37
N HIS A 103 2.17 -0.74 -1.12
CA HIS A 103 2.61 -0.28 -2.45
C HIS A 103 1.91 -0.99 -3.63
N GLY A 104 0.94 -1.87 -3.35
CA GLY A 104 0.35 -2.75 -4.36
C GLY A 104 -0.33 -2.02 -5.51
N LEU A 105 -1.07 -0.95 -5.23
CA LEU A 105 -1.81 -0.23 -6.26
C LEU A 105 -0.88 0.33 -7.36
N MET A 106 0.19 0.98 -6.97
CA MET A 106 1.13 1.58 -7.92
C MET A 106 2.01 0.54 -8.61
N GLN A 107 2.24 -0.61 -7.98
CA GLN A 107 3.05 -1.69 -8.52
C GLN A 107 2.26 -2.65 -9.42
N ALA A 108 0.92 -2.69 -9.28
CA ALA A 108 0.04 -3.66 -9.93
C ALA A 108 0.24 -3.80 -11.45
N PRO A 109 0.42 -2.72 -12.26
CA PRO A 109 0.65 -2.86 -13.69
C PRO A 109 1.93 -3.61 -14.04
N ALA A 110 3.03 -3.33 -13.33
CA ALA A 110 4.33 -3.99 -13.54
C ALA A 110 4.28 -5.46 -13.08
N VAL A 111 3.65 -5.71 -11.94
CA VAL A 111 3.46 -7.06 -11.38
C VAL A 111 2.59 -7.91 -12.30
N GLY A 112 1.46 -7.39 -12.75
CA GLY A 112 0.56 -8.09 -13.68
C GLY A 112 1.27 -8.46 -14.97
N ARG A 113 2.09 -7.55 -15.52
CA ARG A 113 2.91 -7.83 -16.70
C ARG A 113 3.94 -8.92 -16.43
N GLY A 114 4.71 -8.81 -15.36
CA GLY A 114 5.73 -9.81 -15.01
C GLY A 114 5.16 -11.20 -14.79
N LEU A 115 4.03 -11.32 -14.06
CA LEU A 115 3.35 -12.60 -13.88
C LEU A 115 2.80 -13.17 -15.19
N SER A 116 2.26 -12.33 -16.08
CA SER A 116 1.83 -12.77 -17.40
C SER A 116 3.00 -13.34 -18.23
N GLU A 117 4.16 -12.69 -18.18
CA GLU A 117 5.37 -13.15 -18.87
C GLU A 117 5.85 -14.49 -18.30
N LEU A 118 5.86 -14.66 -16.98
CA LEU A 118 6.19 -15.93 -16.34
C LEU A 118 5.24 -17.05 -16.75
N LEU A 119 3.94 -16.81 -16.77
CA LEU A 119 2.93 -17.81 -17.13
C LEU A 119 2.98 -18.20 -18.61
N LEU A 120 3.22 -17.24 -19.51
CA LEU A 120 3.21 -17.47 -20.94
C LEU A 120 4.58 -17.95 -21.48
N HIS A 121 5.67 -17.50 -20.88
CA HIS A 121 7.02 -17.73 -21.42
C HIS A 121 7.97 -18.43 -20.45
N GLY A 122 7.54 -18.69 -19.21
CA GLY A 122 8.36 -19.28 -18.15
C GLY A 122 9.49 -18.38 -17.65
N ARG A 123 9.52 -17.12 -18.07
CA ARG A 123 10.55 -16.14 -17.68
C ARG A 123 10.07 -14.70 -17.85
N TYR A 124 10.68 -13.79 -17.12
CA TYR A 124 10.53 -12.35 -17.36
C TYR A 124 11.12 -11.96 -18.73
N GLN A 125 10.44 -11.05 -19.43
CA GLN A 125 10.85 -10.60 -20.77
C GLN A 125 11.25 -9.12 -20.78
N THR A 126 10.48 -8.27 -20.10
CA THR A 126 10.62 -6.82 -20.18
C THR A 126 11.12 -6.20 -18.89
N LEU A 127 10.77 -6.75 -17.75
CA LEU A 127 11.16 -6.28 -16.43
C LEU A 127 11.50 -7.50 -15.57
N ASP A 128 12.76 -7.61 -15.20
CA ASP A 128 13.20 -8.70 -14.33
C ASP A 128 12.79 -8.44 -12.87
N LEU A 129 11.79 -9.18 -12.40
CA LEU A 129 11.28 -9.14 -11.03
C LEU A 129 11.81 -10.32 -10.19
N SER A 130 12.81 -11.06 -10.66
CA SER A 130 13.33 -12.26 -9.98
C SER A 130 13.82 -11.97 -8.55
N ARG A 131 14.36 -10.78 -8.31
CA ARG A 131 14.79 -10.34 -6.97
C ARG A 131 13.65 -10.34 -5.94
N LEU A 132 12.40 -10.21 -6.38
CA LEU A 132 11.20 -10.24 -5.54
C LEU A 132 10.71 -11.68 -5.28
N GLY A 133 11.39 -12.69 -5.79
CA GLY A 133 11.04 -14.10 -5.61
C GLY A 133 11.06 -14.55 -4.15
N TYR A 134 10.26 -15.56 -3.83
CA TYR A 134 10.16 -16.12 -2.47
C TYR A 134 11.48 -16.73 -1.98
N GLN A 135 12.34 -17.15 -2.89
CA GLN A 135 13.64 -17.75 -2.55
C GLN A 135 14.49 -16.84 -1.65
N ARG A 136 14.45 -15.51 -1.84
CA ARG A 136 15.21 -14.58 -0.99
C ARG A 136 14.84 -14.65 0.49
N ILE A 137 13.58 -14.99 0.80
CA ILE A 137 13.11 -15.15 2.17
C ILE A 137 13.68 -16.44 2.78
N LEU A 138 13.68 -17.52 2.01
CA LEU A 138 14.27 -18.79 2.44
C LEU A 138 15.78 -18.66 2.67
N ASP A 139 16.44 -17.87 1.85
CA ASP A 139 17.89 -17.62 1.95
C ASP A 139 18.25 -16.56 3.00
N GLY A 140 17.26 -15.90 3.62
CA GLY A 140 17.50 -14.85 4.61
C GLY A 140 18.13 -13.58 4.01
N LEU A 141 17.86 -13.26 2.74
CA LEU A 141 18.44 -12.16 1.99
C LEU A 141 17.40 -11.02 1.76
N PRO A 142 17.16 -10.14 2.75
CA PRO A 142 16.22 -9.04 2.60
C PRO A 142 16.70 -8.05 1.54
N LEU A 143 15.75 -7.51 0.78
CA LEU A 143 16.02 -6.34 -0.06
C LEU A 143 16.15 -5.12 0.84
N GLN A 144 17.24 -4.39 0.67
CA GLN A 144 17.40 -3.12 1.36
C GLN A 144 16.63 -2.05 0.57
N ASP A 145 15.77 -1.32 1.28
CA ASP A 145 15.15 -0.14 0.70
C ASP A 145 16.26 0.90 0.44
N GLU A 146 16.42 1.29 -0.82
CA GLU A 146 17.32 2.39 -1.19
C GLU A 146 16.75 3.75 -0.78
N VAL A 147 15.50 3.80 -0.33
CA VAL A 147 14.84 5.02 0.13
C VAL A 147 14.90 5.07 1.64
N PRO A 148 15.51 6.12 2.22
CA PRO A 148 15.48 6.32 3.67
C PRO A 148 14.03 6.39 4.14
N LYS A 149 13.69 5.64 5.17
CA LYS A 149 12.40 5.79 5.87
C LYS A 149 12.35 7.22 6.39
N ALA A 150 11.38 7.99 5.90
CA ALA A 150 11.12 9.35 6.34
C ALA A 150 10.60 9.37 7.78
#